data_6baf5bc0f1b638b9fa21afa6ed1686b2
#
_entry.id   6baf5bc0f1b638b9fa21afa6ed1686b2
#
_cell.length_a   1.000
_cell.length_b   1.000
_cell.length_c   1.000
_cell.angle_alpha   90.00
_cell.angle_beta   90.00
_cell.angle_gamma   90.00
#
_symmetry.space_group_name_H-M   'P 1'
#
loop_
_entity.id
_entity.type
_entity.pdbx_description
1 polymer ?
#
loop_
_entity_poly.entity_id
_entity_poly.type
_entity_poly.pdbx_seq_one_letter_code
_entity_poly.pdbx_strand_id
1 'polypeptide(L)'
;WRDAPSFFNYITRCQSFLQMGRPDNDFLIYLPVYDMWNEQPGRLLLFTIHHMDKLAPKFIDAIHRINNSGYDGDYISDNFIRSTRFKDGQLVTSGGTGYKALVVPAAHLMPSDVLTHLYELAKQGATIVFLENYPTDVPGYGQVEQKRQSYQRTLRQLPAVSFSETTVTPIGKGKIITGTDYARTLASCNIS
;
A
#
# COMPACT_ATOMS: atom_id res chain seq x y z
N TRP A 1 -2.57 -27.76 -32.48
CA TRP A 1 -2.59 -28.05 -31.03
C TRP A 1 -2.09 -29.46 -30.67
N ARG A 2 -1.29 -30.12 -31.55
CA ARG A 2 -0.75 -31.46 -31.29
C ARG A 2 0.05 -31.55 -29.98
N ASP A 3 0.81 -30.52 -29.68
CA ASP A 3 1.74 -30.47 -28.54
C ASP A 3 1.13 -29.80 -27.28
N ALA A 4 -0.13 -29.38 -27.37
CA ALA A 4 -0.83 -28.74 -26.25
C ALA A 4 -0.86 -29.57 -24.94
N PRO A 5 -1.08 -30.91 -24.99
CA PRO A 5 -1.03 -31.71 -23.76
C PRO A 5 0.31 -31.66 -23.04
N SER A 6 1.42 -31.70 -23.79
CA SER A 6 2.78 -31.63 -23.23
C SER A 6 3.04 -30.27 -22.59
N PHE A 7 2.57 -29.19 -23.23
CA PHE A 7 2.66 -27.83 -22.69
C PHE A 7 1.85 -27.66 -21.41
N PHE A 8 0.59 -28.09 -21.40
CA PHE A 8 -0.25 -28.02 -20.20
C PHE A 8 0.29 -28.87 -19.06
N ASN A 9 0.81 -30.07 -19.33
CA ASN A 9 1.46 -30.90 -18.33
C ASN A 9 2.71 -30.23 -17.74
N TYR A 10 3.49 -29.52 -18.56
CA TYR A 10 4.61 -28.74 -18.08
C TYR A 10 4.16 -27.61 -17.15
N ILE A 11 3.17 -26.80 -17.59
CA ILE A 11 2.60 -25.70 -16.78
C ILE A 11 2.05 -26.26 -15.46
N THR A 12 1.30 -27.35 -15.48
CA THR A 12 0.72 -27.96 -14.28
C THR A 12 1.81 -28.36 -13.27
N ARG A 13 2.90 -28.95 -13.74
CA ARG A 13 4.03 -29.28 -12.87
C ARG A 13 4.68 -28.04 -12.27
N CYS A 14 4.93 -27.01 -13.07
CA CYS A 14 5.47 -25.73 -12.56
C CYS A 14 4.53 -25.10 -11.54
N GLN A 15 3.24 -25.04 -11.82
CA GLN A 15 2.25 -24.49 -10.91
C GLN A 15 2.17 -25.27 -9.60
N SER A 16 2.29 -26.60 -9.61
CA SER A 16 2.23 -27.40 -8.39
C SER A 16 3.37 -27.05 -7.44
N PHE A 17 4.57 -26.76 -7.93
CA PHE A 17 5.68 -26.29 -7.09
C PHE A 17 5.46 -24.87 -6.59
N LEU A 18 5.03 -23.96 -7.47
CA LEU A 18 4.80 -22.55 -7.11
C LEU A 18 3.68 -22.38 -6.10
N GLN A 19 2.67 -23.26 -6.10
CA GLN A 19 1.56 -23.25 -5.13
C GLN A 19 1.92 -23.84 -3.77
N MET A 20 3.03 -24.55 -3.64
CA MET A 20 3.50 -25.10 -2.34
C MET A 20 4.12 -24.03 -1.45
N GLY A 21 4.62 -22.94 -2.03
CA GLY A 21 5.23 -21.82 -1.32
C GLY A 21 4.19 -20.80 -0.83
N ARG A 22 4.69 -19.86 -0.04
CA ARG A 22 3.96 -18.63 0.30
C ARG A 22 4.78 -17.45 -0.21
N PRO A 23 4.12 -16.35 -0.63
CA PRO A 23 4.84 -15.11 -0.91
C PRO A 23 5.66 -14.68 0.32
N ASP A 24 6.90 -14.29 0.10
CA ASP A 24 7.80 -13.75 1.14
C ASP A 24 8.03 -12.25 0.93
N ASN A 25 7.00 -11.55 0.49
CA ASN A 25 7.03 -10.11 0.31
C ASN A 25 6.94 -9.40 1.67
N ASP A 26 7.79 -8.41 1.88
CA ASP A 26 7.88 -7.68 3.14
C ASP A 26 6.75 -6.65 3.29
N PHE A 27 6.35 -6.02 2.19
CA PHE A 27 5.47 -4.88 2.21
C PHE A 27 4.11 -5.14 1.56
N LEU A 28 3.07 -4.56 2.17
CA LEU A 28 1.85 -4.19 1.47
C LEU A 28 2.00 -2.77 0.93
N ILE A 29 1.77 -2.55 -0.35
CA ILE A 29 1.89 -1.25 -1.00
C ILE A 29 0.51 -0.77 -1.40
N TYR A 30 0.08 0.36 -0.82
CA TYR A 30 -1.23 0.95 -1.12
C TYR A 30 -1.32 1.36 -2.59
N LEU A 31 -2.35 0.88 -3.27
CA LEU A 31 -2.67 1.25 -4.65
C LEU A 31 -3.63 2.44 -4.64
N PRO A 32 -3.22 3.66 -5.06
CA PRO A 32 -4.03 4.87 -4.99
C PRO A 32 -5.05 4.94 -6.13
N VAL A 33 -6.02 4.02 -6.13
CA VAL A 33 -7.01 3.86 -7.20
C VAL A 33 -7.83 5.12 -7.44
N TYR A 34 -8.16 5.85 -6.37
CA TYR A 34 -8.95 7.08 -6.49
C TYR A 34 -8.18 8.22 -7.16
N ASP A 35 -6.88 8.31 -6.96
CA ASP A 35 -6.04 9.27 -7.67
C ASP A 35 -6.00 8.94 -9.17
N MET A 36 -5.81 7.66 -9.49
CA MET A 36 -5.81 7.20 -10.88
C MET A 36 -7.13 7.48 -11.60
N TRP A 37 -8.26 7.28 -10.91
CA TRP A 37 -9.58 7.61 -11.47
C TRP A 37 -9.87 9.10 -11.54
N ASN A 38 -9.23 9.90 -10.71
CA ASN A 38 -9.40 11.35 -10.72
C ASN A 38 -8.58 12.01 -11.83
N GLU A 39 -7.49 11.42 -12.25
CA GLU A 39 -6.69 11.89 -13.39
C GLU A 39 -7.47 11.77 -14.70
N GLN A 40 -7.21 12.71 -15.63
CA GLN A 40 -7.96 12.79 -16.88
C GLN A 40 -7.92 11.49 -17.71
N PRO A 41 -6.78 10.79 -17.87
CA PRO A 41 -6.75 9.49 -18.54
C PRO A 41 -7.57 8.42 -17.84
N GLY A 42 -7.57 8.38 -16.50
CA GLY A 42 -8.34 7.42 -15.70
C GLY A 42 -9.85 7.61 -15.81
N ARG A 43 -10.31 8.83 -16.05
CA ARG A 43 -11.73 9.14 -16.31
C ARG A 43 -12.25 8.54 -17.62
N LEU A 44 -11.37 8.29 -18.57
CA LEU A 44 -11.71 7.64 -19.84
C LEU A 44 -11.75 6.12 -19.77
N LEU A 45 -11.57 5.54 -18.61
CA LEU A 45 -11.95 4.17 -18.25
C LEU A 45 -11.12 3.02 -18.82
N LEU A 46 -9.89 3.21 -19.17
CA LEU A 46 -9.08 2.07 -19.50
C LEU A 46 -8.00 1.85 -18.43
N PHE A 47 -8.45 1.33 -17.29
CA PHE A 47 -7.55 0.75 -16.30
C PHE A 47 -6.91 -0.49 -16.91
N THR A 48 -5.88 -0.31 -17.71
CA THR A 48 -5.15 -1.41 -18.27
C THR A 48 -3.74 -1.41 -17.73
N ILE A 49 -3.28 -2.59 -17.36
CA ILE A 49 -1.92 -2.79 -16.86
C ILE A 49 -0.85 -2.29 -17.87
N HIS A 50 -1.17 -2.31 -19.16
CA HIS A 50 -0.27 -1.87 -20.22
C HIS A 50 -0.06 -0.35 -20.31
N HIS A 51 -0.84 0.43 -19.57
CA HIS A 51 -0.76 1.89 -19.56
C HIS A 51 -0.59 2.47 -18.15
N MET A 52 -0.19 1.66 -17.18
CA MET A 52 -0.01 2.10 -15.80
C MET A 52 1.04 3.21 -15.66
N ASP A 53 2.08 3.19 -16.49
CA ASP A 53 3.07 4.25 -16.60
C ASP A 53 2.48 5.63 -16.93
N LYS A 54 1.38 5.65 -17.68
CA LYS A 54 0.64 6.88 -18.07
C LYS A 54 -0.46 7.22 -17.09
N LEU A 55 -1.15 6.21 -16.53
CA LEU A 55 -2.27 6.38 -15.62
C LEU A 55 -1.83 6.75 -14.20
N ALA A 56 -0.71 6.21 -13.76
CA ALA A 56 -0.20 6.38 -12.41
C ALA A 56 1.33 6.51 -12.40
N PRO A 57 1.92 7.52 -13.09
CA PRO A 57 3.37 7.63 -13.22
C PRO A 57 4.08 7.72 -11.87
N LYS A 58 3.50 8.46 -10.90
CA LYS A 58 4.05 8.58 -9.55
C LYS A 58 4.05 7.26 -8.80
N PHE A 59 2.98 6.47 -8.95
CA PHE A 59 2.89 5.15 -8.33
C PHE A 59 3.92 4.20 -8.92
N ILE A 60 4.07 4.17 -10.24
CA ILE A 60 5.08 3.34 -10.92
C ILE A 60 6.49 3.75 -10.53
N ASP A 61 6.79 5.05 -10.45
CA ASP A 61 8.08 5.54 -9.96
C ASP A 61 8.34 5.08 -8.51
N ALA A 62 7.33 5.17 -7.64
CA ALA A 62 7.43 4.68 -6.27
C ALA A 62 7.76 3.18 -6.22
N ILE A 63 7.10 2.36 -7.02
CA ILE A 63 7.40 0.92 -7.11
C ILE A 63 8.83 0.66 -7.57
N HIS A 64 9.29 1.38 -8.61
CA HIS A 64 10.68 1.25 -9.05
C HIS A 64 11.68 1.63 -7.96
N ARG A 65 11.42 2.70 -7.20
CA ARG A 65 12.28 3.09 -6.08
C ARG A 65 12.28 2.06 -4.96
N ILE A 66 11.13 1.48 -4.61
CA ILE A 66 11.02 0.41 -3.62
C ILE A 66 11.86 -0.80 -4.06
N ASN A 67 11.64 -1.28 -5.29
CA ASN A 67 12.37 -2.42 -5.85
C ASN A 67 13.88 -2.16 -5.96
N ASN A 68 14.28 -0.96 -6.41
CA ASN A 68 15.70 -0.57 -6.49
C ASN A 68 16.35 -0.46 -5.11
N SER A 69 15.57 -0.30 -4.05
CA SER A 69 16.04 -0.34 -2.66
C SER A 69 16.19 -1.77 -2.12
N GLY A 70 15.91 -2.79 -2.93
CA GLY A 70 16.04 -4.20 -2.57
C GLY A 70 14.83 -4.80 -1.85
N TYR A 71 13.66 -4.15 -1.95
CA TYR A 71 12.44 -4.63 -1.31
C TYR A 71 11.38 -5.03 -2.33
N ASP A 72 10.56 -6.01 -1.95
CA ASP A 72 9.40 -6.46 -2.70
C ASP A 72 8.10 -6.17 -1.94
N GLY A 73 6.98 -6.13 -2.67
CA GLY A 73 5.68 -5.91 -2.04
C GLY A 73 4.51 -6.30 -2.92
N ASP A 74 3.42 -6.62 -2.26
CA ASP A 74 2.12 -6.84 -2.89
C ASP A 74 1.26 -5.59 -2.83
N TYR A 75 0.45 -5.36 -3.86
CA TYR A 75 -0.44 -4.21 -3.92
C TYR A 75 -1.72 -4.47 -3.15
N ILE A 76 -2.17 -3.47 -2.39
CA ILE A 76 -3.39 -3.57 -1.61
C ILE A 76 -4.34 -2.42 -1.90
N SER A 77 -5.62 -2.75 -2.15
CA SER A 77 -6.69 -1.77 -2.32
C SER A 77 -7.37 -1.42 -1.00
N ASP A 78 -8.15 -0.34 -1.00
CA ASP A 78 -8.92 0.13 0.15
C ASP A 78 -9.77 -0.98 0.81
N ASN A 79 -10.43 -1.80 -0.01
CA ASN A 79 -11.30 -2.87 0.50
C ASN A 79 -10.51 -3.93 1.28
N PHE A 80 -9.34 -4.29 0.79
CA PHE A 80 -8.48 -5.26 1.48
C PHE A 80 -7.80 -4.64 2.70
N ILE A 81 -7.46 -3.35 2.69
CA ILE A 81 -6.97 -2.66 3.89
C ILE A 81 -8.00 -2.76 5.02
N ARG A 82 -9.28 -2.49 4.75
CA ARG A 82 -10.36 -2.58 5.75
C ARG A 82 -10.46 -3.94 6.42
N SER A 83 -10.10 -5.00 5.73
CA SER A 83 -10.11 -6.38 6.26
C SER A 83 -8.77 -6.82 6.86
N THR A 84 -7.70 -6.08 6.63
CA THR A 84 -6.37 -6.38 7.17
C THR A 84 -6.37 -6.19 8.69
N ARG A 85 -5.68 -7.08 9.40
CA ARG A 85 -5.56 -7.06 10.86
C ARG A 85 -4.10 -7.16 11.27
N PHE A 86 -3.77 -6.61 12.43
CA PHE A 86 -2.46 -6.84 13.03
C PHE A 86 -2.54 -8.05 13.98
N LYS A 87 -1.73 -9.06 13.72
CA LYS A 87 -1.71 -10.30 14.49
C LYS A 87 -0.30 -10.90 14.46
N ASP A 88 0.15 -11.39 15.60
CA ASP A 88 1.45 -12.09 15.75
C ASP A 88 2.65 -11.32 15.17
N GLY A 89 2.64 -9.98 15.32
CA GLY A 89 3.71 -9.11 14.84
C GLY A 89 3.63 -8.73 13.35
N GLN A 90 2.58 -9.13 12.64
CA GLN A 90 2.42 -8.93 11.21
C GLN A 90 1.05 -8.31 10.86
N LEU A 91 1.01 -7.64 9.71
CA LEU A 91 -0.21 -7.25 9.03
C LEU A 91 -0.73 -8.45 8.24
N VAL A 92 -1.85 -9.01 8.66
CA VAL A 92 -2.44 -10.20 8.05
C VAL A 92 -3.64 -9.81 7.19
N THR A 93 -3.58 -10.10 5.91
CA THR A 93 -4.69 -9.87 4.96
C THR A 93 -5.80 -10.92 5.12
N SER A 94 -6.95 -10.67 4.51
CA SER A 94 -8.06 -11.64 4.48
C SER A 94 -7.68 -12.99 3.83
N GLY A 95 -6.66 -13.01 2.97
CA GLY A 95 -6.10 -14.22 2.38
C GLY A 95 -5.15 -15.01 3.31
N GLY A 96 -4.85 -14.47 4.49
CA GLY A 96 -4.00 -15.13 5.49
C GLY A 96 -2.49 -14.89 5.28
N THR A 97 -2.09 -14.09 4.30
CA THR A 97 -0.68 -13.71 4.11
C THR A 97 -0.31 -12.60 5.09
N GLY A 98 0.85 -12.74 5.73
CA GLY A 98 1.40 -11.78 6.69
C GLY A 98 2.47 -10.90 6.06
N TYR A 99 2.51 -9.61 6.44
CA TYR A 99 3.46 -8.61 5.97
C TYR A 99 4.02 -7.82 7.14
N LYS A 100 5.26 -7.35 6.98
CA LYS A 100 5.98 -6.62 8.05
C LYS A 100 5.56 -5.16 8.16
N ALA A 101 5.23 -4.52 7.03
CA ALA A 101 4.77 -3.14 7.02
C ALA A 101 3.81 -2.85 5.87
N LEU A 102 3.04 -1.75 5.99
CA LEU A 102 2.23 -1.20 4.92
C LEU A 102 2.79 0.16 4.49
N VAL A 103 3.08 0.27 3.20
CA VAL A 103 3.65 1.47 2.58
C VAL A 103 2.56 2.20 1.81
N VAL A 104 2.37 3.46 2.12
CA VAL A 104 1.50 4.39 1.39
C VAL A 104 2.41 5.31 0.58
N PRO A 105 2.54 5.10 -0.75
CA PRO A 105 3.25 6.03 -1.63
C PRO A 105 2.50 7.37 -1.72
N ALA A 106 3.11 8.35 -2.37
CA ALA A 106 2.46 9.65 -2.57
C ALA A 106 1.05 9.48 -3.14
N ALA A 107 0.05 9.88 -2.37
CA ALA A 107 -1.35 9.84 -2.72
C ALA A 107 -2.04 11.14 -2.32
N HIS A 108 -3.06 11.54 -3.09
CA HIS A 108 -3.89 12.70 -2.79
C HIS A 108 -5.21 12.28 -2.14
N LEU A 109 -5.87 11.27 -2.68
CA LEU A 109 -7.19 10.82 -2.25
C LEU A 109 -7.11 9.49 -1.49
N MET A 110 -7.64 9.49 -0.27
CA MET A 110 -7.81 8.27 0.52
C MET A 110 -9.14 8.31 1.28
N PRO A 111 -9.94 7.23 1.30
CA PRO A 111 -11.14 7.17 2.13
C PRO A 111 -10.84 7.40 3.62
N SER A 112 -11.72 8.14 4.30
CA SER A 112 -11.52 8.50 5.72
C SER A 112 -11.45 7.30 6.65
N ASP A 113 -12.21 6.28 6.37
CA ASP A 113 -12.22 5.02 7.13
C ASP A 113 -10.94 4.20 6.91
N VAL A 114 -10.34 4.27 5.72
CA VAL A 114 -9.06 3.63 5.43
C VAL A 114 -7.93 4.30 6.22
N LEU A 115 -7.83 5.63 6.19
CA LEU A 115 -6.84 6.35 6.99
C LEU A 115 -6.99 6.06 8.49
N THR A 116 -8.23 6.05 8.97
CA THR A 116 -8.51 5.72 10.37
C THR A 116 -8.06 4.30 10.70
N HIS A 117 -8.35 3.34 9.82
CA HIS A 117 -7.94 1.96 10.02
C HIS A 117 -6.42 1.78 10.04
N LEU A 118 -5.69 2.46 9.15
CA LEU A 118 -4.21 2.46 9.15
C LEU A 118 -3.67 3.00 10.48
N TYR A 119 -4.25 4.07 11.00
CA TYR A 119 -3.85 4.62 12.30
C TYR A 119 -4.13 3.63 13.45
N GLU A 120 -5.29 2.97 13.46
CA GLU A 120 -5.62 1.95 14.46
C GLU A 120 -4.72 0.71 14.35
N LEU A 121 -4.32 0.29 13.15
CA LEU A 121 -3.33 -0.78 12.96
C LEU A 121 -1.98 -0.38 13.56
N ALA A 122 -1.53 0.86 13.34
CA ALA A 122 -0.31 1.36 13.98
C ALA A 122 -0.40 1.32 15.52
N LYS A 123 -1.53 1.73 16.10
CA LYS A 123 -1.75 1.64 17.56
C LYS A 123 -1.66 0.21 18.09
N GLN A 124 -2.09 -0.78 17.31
CA GLN A 124 -2.05 -2.20 17.68
C GLN A 124 -0.64 -2.80 17.62
N GLY A 125 0.27 -2.22 16.84
CA GLY A 125 1.65 -2.69 16.73
C GLY A 125 2.22 -2.69 15.31
N ALA A 126 1.40 -2.34 14.31
CA ALA A 126 1.84 -2.34 12.92
C ALA A 126 2.84 -1.21 12.62
N THR A 127 3.67 -1.44 11.61
CA THR A 127 4.49 -0.42 10.97
C THR A 127 3.76 0.11 9.74
N ILE A 128 3.42 1.41 9.75
CA ILE A 128 2.81 2.11 8.62
C ILE A 128 3.80 3.15 8.11
N VAL A 129 4.06 3.14 6.81
CA VAL A 129 4.99 4.06 6.16
C VAL A 129 4.23 5.00 5.23
N PHE A 130 4.43 6.28 5.36
CA PHE A 130 3.96 7.28 4.40
C PHE A 130 5.15 7.88 3.68
N LEU A 131 5.16 7.78 2.35
CA LEU A 131 6.20 8.32 1.51
C LEU A 131 5.74 9.65 0.89
N GLU A 132 6.59 10.66 0.95
CA GLU A 132 6.43 12.01 0.39
C GLU A 132 5.38 12.89 1.08
N ASN A 133 4.19 12.39 1.38
CA ASN A 133 3.12 13.15 2.04
C ASN A 133 2.07 12.23 2.68
N TYR A 134 1.27 12.80 3.57
CA TYR A 134 -0.03 12.19 3.90
C TYR A 134 -1.03 12.49 2.78
N PRO A 135 -1.97 11.58 2.48
CA PRO A 135 -3.09 11.90 1.60
C PRO A 135 -3.83 13.14 2.12
N THR A 136 -4.38 13.96 1.24
CA THR A 136 -4.85 15.32 1.58
C THR A 136 -6.36 15.48 1.58
N ASP A 137 -7.10 14.61 0.87
CA ASP A 137 -8.56 14.69 0.78
C ASP A 137 -9.20 13.30 0.62
N VAL A 138 -10.52 13.26 0.65
CA VAL A 138 -11.33 12.06 0.52
C VAL A 138 -11.96 11.94 -0.86
N PRO A 139 -12.14 10.72 -1.41
CA PRO A 139 -12.80 10.53 -2.68
C PRO A 139 -14.33 10.60 -2.56
N GLY A 140 -14.97 10.99 -3.69
CA GLY A 140 -16.41 10.94 -3.90
C GLY A 140 -17.20 12.07 -3.24
N TYR A 141 -18.29 12.49 -3.90
CA TYR A 141 -19.10 13.64 -3.50
C TYR A 141 -20.16 13.31 -2.45
N GLY A 142 -20.59 12.04 -2.32
CA GLY A 142 -21.60 11.65 -1.33
C GLY A 142 -21.12 11.88 0.10
N GLN A 143 -21.83 12.73 0.86
CA GLN A 143 -21.50 13.09 2.25
C GLN A 143 -20.05 13.60 2.43
N VAL A 144 -19.54 14.34 1.44
CA VAL A 144 -18.13 14.73 1.38
C VAL A 144 -17.70 15.53 2.62
N GLU A 145 -18.52 16.44 3.10
CA GLU A 145 -18.18 17.25 4.30
C GLU A 145 -18.04 16.39 5.54
N GLN A 146 -18.92 15.41 5.73
CA GLN A 146 -18.84 14.49 6.87
C GLN A 146 -17.59 13.61 6.77
N LYS A 147 -17.29 13.13 5.57
CA LYS A 147 -16.06 12.34 5.31
C LYS A 147 -14.81 13.18 5.55
N ARG A 148 -14.77 14.43 5.09
CA ARG A 148 -13.67 15.36 5.33
C ARG A 148 -13.47 15.64 6.79
N GLN A 149 -14.54 15.87 7.54
CA GLN A 149 -14.47 16.07 9.00
C GLN A 149 -13.87 14.85 9.71
N SER A 150 -14.32 13.65 9.35
CA SER A 150 -13.76 12.40 9.88
C SER A 150 -12.28 12.26 9.51
N TYR A 151 -11.96 12.52 8.25
CA TYR A 151 -10.60 12.47 7.72
C TYR A 151 -9.67 13.43 8.47
N GLN A 152 -10.05 14.70 8.62
CA GLN A 152 -9.28 15.71 9.33
C GLN A 152 -9.10 15.38 10.83
N ARG A 153 -10.08 14.72 11.44
CA ARG A 153 -9.96 14.24 12.82
C ARG A 153 -8.83 13.21 12.95
N THR A 154 -8.74 12.27 12.04
CA THR A 154 -7.66 11.27 12.03
C THR A 154 -6.33 11.91 11.65
N LEU A 155 -6.31 12.79 10.64
CA LEU A 155 -5.10 13.46 10.19
C LEU A 155 -4.41 14.25 11.32
N ARG A 156 -5.19 14.88 12.20
CA ARG A 156 -4.66 15.60 13.37
C ARG A 156 -4.04 14.68 14.43
N GLN A 157 -4.31 13.38 14.38
CA GLN A 157 -3.70 12.39 15.28
C GLN A 157 -2.40 11.82 14.70
N LEU A 158 -2.18 11.99 13.40
CA LEU A 158 -0.92 11.59 12.76
C LEU A 158 0.23 12.51 13.21
N PRO A 159 1.47 12.03 13.21
CA PRO A 159 2.62 12.86 13.55
C PRO A 159 2.71 14.11 12.67
N ALA A 160 2.84 15.28 13.30
CA ALA A 160 3.14 16.51 12.58
C ALA A 160 4.63 16.56 12.27
N VAL A 161 5.00 16.10 11.09
CA VAL A 161 6.40 15.92 10.65
C VAL A 161 6.69 16.62 9.33
N SER A 162 7.95 16.96 9.11
CA SER A 162 8.45 17.28 7.78
C SER A 162 8.82 15.98 7.05
N PHE A 163 8.35 15.80 5.83
CA PHE A 163 8.70 14.65 5.01
C PHE A 163 10.12 14.74 4.41
N SER A 164 10.80 15.89 4.51
CA SER A 164 12.15 16.08 4.01
C SER A 164 13.19 15.18 4.70
N GLU A 165 12.88 14.73 5.91
CA GLU A 165 13.72 13.82 6.68
C GLU A 165 12.95 12.56 7.04
N THR A 166 13.68 11.44 7.12
CA THR A 166 13.07 10.19 7.61
C THR A 166 12.81 10.31 9.12
N THR A 167 11.55 10.19 9.49
CA THR A 167 11.12 10.26 10.90
C THR A 167 10.38 8.98 11.28
N VAL A 168 10.75 8.42 12.44
CA VAL A 168 10.08 7.27 13.04
C VAL A 168 9.35 7.73 14.29
N THR A 169 8.03 7.68 14.28
CA THR A 169 7.19 8.11 15.40
C THR A 169 6.45 6.92 16.01
N PRO A 170 6.66 6.57 17.28
CA PRO A 170 5.88 5.56 17.97
C PRO A 170 4.40 5.94 18.06
N ILE A 171 3.51 5.01 17.77
CA ILE A 171 2.05 5.16 17.86
C ILE A 171 1.48 3.94 18.59
N GLY A 172 1.10 4.09 19.84
CA GLY A 172 0.65 2.96 20.65
C GLY A 172 1.74 1.89 20.78
N LYS A 173 1.50 0.70 20.25
CA LYS A 173 2.46 -0.43 20.25
C LYS A 173 3.28 -0.51 18.95
N GLY A 174 2.91 0.22 17.92
CA GLY A 174 3.59 0.24 16.63
C GLY A 174 4.22 1.58 16.31
N LYS A 175 4.36 1.88 15.02
CA LYS A 175 5.03 3.10 14.58
C LYS A 175 4.50 3.59 13.23
N ILE A 176 4.60 4.90 13.03
CA ILE A 176 4.47 5.55 11.73
C ILE A 176 5.83 6.05 11.30
N ILE A 177 6.23 5.74 10.07
CA ILE A 177 7.48 6.18 9.46
C ILE A 177 7.12 7.09 8.30
N THR A 178 7.82 8.22 8.19
CA THR A 178 7.60 9.21 7.14
C THR A 178 8.93 9.63 6.51
N GLY A 179 8.92 9.94 5.23
CA GLY A 179 10.10 10.45 4.53
C GLY A 179 9.96 10.48 3.02
N THR A 180 10.88 11.19 2.35
CA THR A 180 10.98 11.26 0.88
C THR A 180 12.15 10.43 0.33
N ASP A 181 13.13 10.09 1.17
CA ASP A 181 14.19 9.16 0.84
C ASP A 181 13.68 7.73 1.03
N TYR A 182 13.35 7.06 -0.07
CA TYR A 182 12.76 5.73 -0.07
C TYR A 182 13.66 4.70 0.60
N ALA A 183 14.94 4.64 0.21
CA ALA A 183 15.88 3.66 0.75
C ALA A 183 16.03 3.80 2.27
N ARG A 184 16.26 5.01 2.75
CA ARG A 184 16.42 5.29 4.17
C ARG A 184 15.13 5.07 4.96
N THR A 185 14.00 5.49 4.39
CA THR A 185 12.69 5.36 5.04
C THR A 185 12.29 3.90 5.17
N LEU A 186 12.48 3.10 4.13
CA LEU A 186 12.17 1.66 4.15
C LEU A 186 13.15 0.89 5.04
N ALA A 187 14.43 1.24 5.04
CA ALA A 187 15.41 0.64 5.96
C ALA A 187 15.03 0.85 7.44
N SER A 188 14.34 1.97 7.77
CA SER A 188 13.86 2.25 9.13
C SER A 188 12.73 1.33 9.59
N CYS A 189 12.17 0.50 8.70
CA CYS A 189 11.23 -0.55 9.08
C CYS A 189 11.94 -1.69 9.86
N ASN A 190 13.27 -1.79 9.77
CA ASN A 190 14.09 -2.86 10.34
C ASN A 190 13.65 -4.25 9.85
N ILE A 191 13.43 -4.36 8.56
CA ILE A 191 13.13 -5.61 7.88
C ILE A 191 14.45 -6.23 7.43
N SER A 192 14.77 -7.39 7.99
CA SER A 192 15.94 -8.20 7.64
C SER A 192 15.52 -9.45 6.91
#